data_d4e71b465e4229ffb77f01651746c1b3
#
_entry.id   d4e71b465e4229ffb77f01651746c1b3
#
_cell.length_a   1.000
_cell.length_b   1.000
_cell.length_c   1.000
_cell.angle_alpha   90.00
_cell.angle_beta   90.00
_cell.angle_gamma   90.00
#
_symmetry.space_group_name_H-M   'P 1'
#
loop_
_entity.id
_entity.type
_entity.pdbx_description
1 polymer ?
#
loop_
_entity_poly.entity_id
_entity_poly.type
_entity_poly.pdbx_seq_one_letter_code
_entity_poly.pdbx_strand_id
1 'polypeptide(L)'
;MEFKYWIVPLAALVPNIVGMVWYGFLFKNTWLQTVGKSEDDLKQGSRLVAFLLTYVVGLILAFGLIPIVIHQFGVFQMLNGVKDLEDVNSALSNTIADLMTKYGNNFRTFKHGALHGTLTALFTILPAIAMNAYYERKSWKYVAVNVGFLAICLALMGGIICQWL
;
A
#
# COMPACT_ATOMS: atom_id res chain seq x y z
N MET A 1 -12.77 12.56 13.93
CA MET A 1 -12.50 11.32 13.16
C MET A 1 -11.77 10.38 14.10
N GLU A 2 -12.33 9.21 14.38
CA GLU A 2 -11.70 8.22 15.24
C GLU A 2 -10.93 7.23 14.34
N PHE A 3 -9.58 7.16 14.49
CA PHE A 3 -8.75 6.26 13.72
C PHE A 3 -8.71 4.87 14.34
N LYS A 4 -9.06 3.87 13.56
CA LYS A 4 -9.01 2.46 13.96
C LYS A 4 -7.65 1.86 13.60
N TYR A 5 -6.62 2.17 14.36
CA TYR A 5 -5.22 1.79 14.08
C TYR A 5 -4.99 0.29 13.83
N TRP A 6 -5.87 -0.59 14.33
CA TRP A 6 -5.81 -2.03 14.08
C TRP A 6 -6.04 -2.40 12.59
N ILE A 7 -6.58 -1.47 11.78
CA ILE A 7 -6.74 -1.66 10.33
C ILE A 7 -5.37 -1.75 9.63
N VAL A 8 -4.35 -1.05 10.12
CA VAL A 8 -3.02 -1.05 9.52
C VAL A 8 -2.37 -2.45 9.56
N PRO A 9 -2.25 -3.13 10.71
CA PRO A 9 -1.74 -4.50 10.76
C PRO A 9 -2.62 -5.50 10.00
N LEU A 10 -3.93 -5.28 9.91
CA LEU A 10 -4.82 -6.11 9.09
C LEU A 10 -4.52 -5.93 7.59
N ALA A 11 -4.40 -4.68 7.12
CA ALA A 11 -4.04 -4.40 5.73
C ALA A 11 -2.65 -4.95 5.36
N ALA A 12 -1.71 -4.97 6.30
CA ALA A 12 -0.37 -5.52 6.11
C ALA A 12 -0.33 -7.04 5.82
N LEU A 13 -1.40 -7.78 6.09
CA LEU A 13 -1.53 -9.20 5.74
C LEU A 13 -1.84 -9.43 4.25
N VAL A 14 -2.34 -8.41 3.56
CA VAL A 14 -2.74 -8.52 2.13
C VAL A 14 -1.62 -9.07 1.26
N PRO A 15 -0.35 -8.60 1.31
CA PRO A 15 0.72 -9.14 0.49
C PRO A 15 0.99 -10.63 0.75
N ASN A 16 0.83 -11.11 1.99
CA ASN A 16 0.98 -12.54 2.30
C ASN A 16 -0.13 -13.36 1.64
N ILE A 17 -1.39 -12.92 1.76
CA ILE A 17 -2.55 -13.64 1.22
C ILE A 17 -2.50 -13.62 -0.32
N VAL A 18 -2.32 -12.44 -0.92
CA VAL A 18 -2.23 -12.30 -2.37
C VAL A 18 -1.01 -13.06 -2.91
N GLY A 19 0.13 -12.99 -2.21
CA GLY A 19 1.37 -13.64 -2.61
C GLY A 19 1.25 -15.16 -2.67
N MET A 20 0.55 -15.77 -1.71
CA MET A 20 0.26 -17.23 -1.75
C MET A 20 -0.53 -17.61 -3.00
N VAL A 21 -1.54 -16.84 -3.36
CA VAL A 21 -2.35 -17.10 -4.56
C VAL A 21 -1.56 -16.77 -5.83
N TRP A 22 -0.91 -15.62 -5.87
CA TRP A 22 -0.22 -15.10 -7.05
C TRP A 22 1.00 -15.94 -7.45
N TYR A 23 1.93 -16.13 -6.51
CA TYR A 23 3.17 -16.86 -6.75
C TYR A 23 3.08 -18.36 -6.45
N GLY A 24 2.04 -18.79 -5.70
CA GLY A 24 1.83 -20.21 -5.41
C GLY A 24 0.98 -20.93 -6.47
N PHE A 25 0.00 -20.23 -7.08
CA PHE A 25 -0.96 -20.85 -8.00
C PHE A 25 -0.98 -20.18 -9.38
N LEU A 26 -1.26 -18.87 -9.45
CA LEU A 26 -1.57 -18.23 -10.73
C LEU A 26 -0.34 -18.06 -11.64
N PHE A 27 0.77 -17.58 -11.10
CA PHE A 27 1.94 -17.20 -11.86
C PHE A 27 3.22 -17.93 -11.44
N LYS A 28 3.11 -19.02 -10.67
CA LYS A 28 4.25 -19.79 -10.14
C LYS A 28 5.28 -20.11 -11.22
N ASN A 29 4.86 -20.82 -12.27
CA ASN A 29 5.77 -21.27 -13.32
C ASN A 29 6.34 -20.10 -14.11
N THR A 30 5.51 -19.10 -14.43
CA THR A 30 5.95 -17.90 -15.12
C THR A 30 7.00 -17.15 -14.31
N TRP A 31 6.73 -16.95 -13.01
CA TRP A 31 7.66 -16.28 -12.11
C TRP A 31 8.98 -17.03 -11.99
N LEU A 32 8.96 -18.34 -11.72
CA LEU A 32 10.16 -19.20 -11.62
C LEU A 32 11.04 -19.08 -12.88
N GLN A 33 10.43 -19.15 -14.07
CA GLN A 33 11.16 -18.95 -15.33
C GLN A 33 11.80 -17.57 -15.43
N THR A 34 11.13 -16.51 -15.01
CA THR A 34 11.65 -15.14 -15.12
C THR A 34 12.79 -14.84 -14.16
N VAL A 35 12.85 -15.53 -13.01
CA VAL A 35 13.94 -15.41 -12.02
C VAL A 35 15.02 -16.44 -12.18
N GLY A 36 14.85 -17.44 -13.06
CA GLY A 36 15.81 -18.52 -13.29
C GLY A 36 15.95 -19.48 -12.10
N LYS A 37 14.82 -19.76 -11.43
CA LYS A 37 14.75 -20.64 -10.26
C LYS A 37 13.86 -21.86 -10.53
N SER A 38 14.15 -22.94 -9.80
CA SER A 38 13.35 -24.17 -9.77
C SER A 38 12.44 -24.24 -8.54
N GLU A 39 11.54 -25.21 -8.51
CA GLU A 39 10.72 -25.46 -7.31
C GLU A 39 11.55 -25.94 -6.12
N ASP A 40 12.66 -26.62 -6.38
CA ASP A 40 13.56 -27.10 -5.31
C ASP A 40 14.33 -25.97 -4.66
N ASP A 41 14.65 -24.91 -5.40
CA ASP A 41 15.23 -23.70 -4.83
C ASP A 41 14.30 -23.04 -3.81
N LEU A 42 12.98 -23.12 -4.01
CA LEU A 42 11.99 -22.54 -3.08
C LEU A 42 11.90 -23.30 -1.75
N LYS A 43 12.29 -24.59 -1.75
CA LYS A 43 12.28 -25.43 -0.53
C LYS A 43 13.42 -25.10 0.44
N GLN A 44 14.47 -24.42 -0.03
CA GLN A 44 15.66 -24.10 0.76
C GLN A 44 15.43 -22.93 1.74
N GLY A 45 14.40 -22.10 1.54
CA GLY A 45 14.10 -20.96 2.38
C GLY A 45 13.14 -21.27 3.56
N SER A 46 13.30 -20.53 4.67
CA SER A 46 12.36 -20.60 5.76
C SER A 46 11.05 -19.91 5.40
N ARG A 47 9.94 -20.65 5.40
CA ARG A 47 8.61 -20.11 5.16
C ARG A 47 8.19 -19.06 6.20
N LEU A 48 8.60 -19.26 7.45
CA LEU A 48 8.34 -18.30 8.52
C LEU A 48 9.06 -16.98 8.28
N VAL A 49 10.33 -17.01 7.88
CA VAL A 49 11.11 -15.81 7.57
C VAL A 49 10.48 -15.06 6.39
N ALA A 50 10.08 -15.77 5.34
CA ALA A 50 9.42 -15.18 4.17
C ALA A 50 8.10 -14.51 4.58
N PHE A 51 7.28 -15.18 5.41
CA PHE A 51 6.03 -14.62 5.92
C PHE A 51 6.27 -13.36 6.75
N LEU A 52 7.19 -13.40 7.71
CA LEU A 52 7.50 -12.27 8.59
C LEU A 52 8.07 -11.08 7.81
N LEU A 53 8.99 -11.33 6.88
CA LEU A 53 9.55 -10.29 6.02
C LEU A 53 8.45 -9.62 5.18
N THR A 54 7.59 -10.40 4.53
CA THR A 54 6.48 -9.89 3.73
C THR A 54 5.49 -9.09 4.59
N TYR A 55 5.24 -9.53 5.81
CA TYR A 55 4.38 -8.82 6.75
C TYR A 55 4.98 -7.46 7.18
N VAL A 56 6.27 -7.42 7.52
CA VAL A 56 6.97 -6.17 7.87
C VAL A 56 6.97 -5.20 6.70
N VAL A 57 7.27 -5.68 5.49
CA VAL A 57 7.17 -4.85 4.27
C VAL A 57 5.72 -4.40 4.04
N GLY A 58 4.75 -5.26 4.29
CA GLY A 58 3.32 -4.94 4.26
C GLY A 58 2.95 -3.80 5.22
N LEU A 59 3.50 -3.78 6.45
CA LEU A 59 3.32 -2.67 7.39
C LEU A 59 3.88 -1.35 6.83
N ILE A 60 5.08 -1.37 6.27
CA ILE A 60 5.70 -0.18 5.67
C ILE A 60 4.83 0.35 4.53
N LEU A 61 4.35 -0.52 3.65
CA LEU A 61 3.45 -0.15 2.55
C LEU A 61 2.12 0.42 3.08
N ALA A 62 1.54 -0.20 4.12
CA ALA A 62 0.29 0.25 4.72
C ALA A 62 0.44 1.67 5.30
N PHE A 63 1.51 1.95 6.06
CA PHE A 63 1.79 3.29 6.57
C PHE A 63 1.99 4.30 5.43
N GLY A 64 2.74 3.94 4.39
CA GLY A 64 2.96 4.80 3.23
C GLY A 64 1.68 5.13 2.45
N LEU A 65 0.69 4.21 2.44
CA LEU A 65 -0.59 4.43 1.75
C LEU A 65 -1.52 5.39 2.50
N ILE A 66 -1.42 5.51 3.83
CA ILE A 66 -2.33 6.36 4.63
C ILE A 66 -2.47 7.77 4.05
N PRO A 67 -1.40 8.56 3.91
CA PRO A 67 -1.50 9.93 3.40
C PRO A 67 -1.89 10.00 1.91
N ILE A 68 -1.72 8.91 1.16
CA ILE A 68 -2.07 8.83 -0.27
C ILE A 68 -3.57 8.64 -0.45
N VAL A 69 -4.18 7.76 0.36
CA VAL A 69 -5.58 7.35 0.18
C VAL A 69 -6.55 8.14 1.07
N ILE A 70 -6.05 8.79 2.14
CA ILE A 70 -6.85 9.62 3.06
C ILE A 70 -6.44 11.08 2.88
N HIS A 71 -7.15 11.79 2.00
CA HIS A 71 -6.81 13.18 1.64
C HIS A 71 -6.89 14.16 2.80
N GLN A 72 -7.68 13.85 3.82
CA GLN A 72 -7.81 14.65 5.03
C GLN A 72 -6.47 14.86 5.76
N PHE A 73 -5.54 13.90 5.63
CA PHE A 73 -4.17 14.07 6.14
C PHE A 73 -3.45 15.28 5.57
N GLY A 74 -3.74 15.67 4.31
CA GLY A 74 -3.14 16.83 3.66
C GLY A 74 -3.41 18.14 4.42
N VAL A 75 -4.59 18.29 5.02
CA VAL A 75 -4.93 19.48 5.84
C VAL A 75 -4.01 19.56 7.06
N PHE A 76 -3.81 18.45 7.77
CA PHE A 76 -2.95 18.41 8.95
C PHE A 76 -1.47 18.53 8.59
N GLN A 77 -1.06 17.95 7.46
CA GLN A 77 0.32 18.08 6.97
C GLN A 77 0.66 19.53 6.60
N MET A 78 -0.27 20.23 5.93
CA MET A 78 -0.09 21.62 5.55
C MET A 78 0.04 22.57 6.75
N LEU A 79 -0.65 22.25 7.85
CA LEU A 79 -0.73 23.07 9.03
C LEU A 79 0.20 22.60 10.15
N ASN A 80 1.06 21.63 9.89
CA ASN A 80 1.99 21.12 10.89
C ASN A 80 2.94 22.22 11.40
N GLY A 81 3.01 22.38 12.72
CA GLY A 81 3.86 23.40 13.38
C GLY A 81 3.25 24.80 13.45
N VAL A 82 2.00 24.98 13.00
CA VAL A 82 1.29 26.26 13.20
C VAL A 82 0.81 26.35 14.66
N LYS A 83 1.29 27.36 15.39
CA LYS A 83 1.02 27.54 16.84
C LYS A 83 -0.45 27.65 17.19
N ASP A 84 -1.27 28.24 16.32
CA ASP A 84 -2.70 28.38 16.54
C ASP A 84 -3.43 27.05 16.67
N LEU A 85 -2.82 25.92 16.23
CA LEU A 85 -3.37 24.57 16.43
C LEU A 85 -3.21 24.06 17.85
N GLU A 86 -2.32 24.64 18.65
CA GLU A 86 -2.13 24.29 20.08
C GLU A 86 -3.30 24.82 20.94
N ASP A 87 -3.98 25.90 20.46
CA ASP A 87 -5.20 26.41 21.09
C ASP A 87 -6.45 25.85 20.39
N VAL A 88 -7.16 24.95 21.07
CA VAL A 88 -8.41 24.35 20.57
C VAL A 88 -9.54 25.36 20.31
N ASN A 89 -9.46 26.56 20.90
CA ASN A 89 -10.43 27.64 20.73
C ASN A 89 -10.02 28.66 19.66
N SER A 90 -8.87 28.48 19.03
CA SER A 90 -8.41 29.38 17.97
C SER A 90 -9.35 29.38 16.78
N ALA A 91 -9.38 30.45 16.01
CA ALA A 91 -10.15 30.55 14.77
C ALA A 91 -9.73 29.45 13.76
N LEU A 92 -8.44 29.10 13.73
CA LEU A 92 -7.90 28.05 12.87
C LEU A 92 -8.41 26.66 13.29
N SER A 93 -8.33 26.34 14.60
CA SER A 93 -8.81 25.06 15.13
C SER A 93 -10.32 24.88 14.86
N ASN A 94 -11.12 25.92 15.09
CA ASN A 94 -12.55 25.91 14.79
C ASN A 94 -12.82 25.70 13.29
N THR A 95 -12.07 26.37 12.41
CA THR A 95 -12.19 26.22 10.97
C THR A 95 -11.91 24.77 10.52
N ILE A 96 -10.86 24.15 11.07
CA ILE A 96 -10.51 22.76 10.78
C ILE A 96 -11.60 21.82 11.30
N ALA A 97 -12.12 22.05 12.51
CA ALA A 97 -13.21 21.24 13.07
C ALA A 97 -14.46 21.29 12.19
N ASP A 98 -14.83 22.46 11.70
CA ASP A 98 -15.95 22.64 10.77
C ASP A 98 -15.71 21.92 9.44
N LEU A 99 -14.52 22.05 8.86
CA LEU A 99 -14.13 21.33 7.65
C LEU A 99 -14.19 19.80 7.83
N MET A 100 -13.66 19.31 8.93
CA MET A 100 -13.67 17.87 9.22
C MET A 100 -15.08 17.35 9.51
N THR A 101 -15.92 18.13 10.17
CA THR A 101 -17.34 17.79 10.39
C THR A 101 -18.09 17.69 9.06
N LYS A 102 -17.84 18.62 8.14
CA LYS A 102 -18.56 18.70 6.87
C LYS A 102 -18.00 17.76 5.80
N TYR A 103 -16.67 17.61 5.73
CA TYR A 103 -15.98 16.94 4.63
C TYR A 103 -15.08 15.79 5.06
N GLY A 104 -14.95 15.52 6.36
CA GLY A 104 -14.02 14.52 6.90
C GLY A 104 -14.24 13.08 6.39
N ASN A 105 -15.47 12.79 5.93
CA ASN A 105 -15.83 11.49 5.36
C ASN A 105 -15.86 11.47 3.81
N ASN A 106 -15.55 12.59 3.16
CA ASN A 106 -15.55 12.64 1.70
C ASN A 106 -14.46 11.72 1.16
N PHE A 107 -14.80 10.96 0.11
CA PHE A 107 -13.93 10.01 -0.55
C PHE A 107 -13.43 8.84 0.33
N ARG A 108 -13.94 8.68 1.55
CA ARG A 108 -13.62 7.56 2.45
C ARG A 108 -14.37 6.29 2.01
N THR A 109 -13.97 5.75 0.85
CA THR A 109 -14.58 4.53 0.27
C THR A 109 -13.51 3.56 -0.20
N PHE A 110 -13.84 2.26 -0.19
CA PHE A 110 -12.94 1.22 -0.71
C PHE A 110 -12.52 1.48 -2.17
N LYS A 111 -13.49 1.85 -3.03
CA LYS A 111 -13.23 2.12 -4.45
C LYS A 111 -12.22 3.25 -4.64
N HIS A 112 -12.34 4.32 -3.87
CA HIS A 112 -11.43 5.46 -3.93
C HIS A 112 -10.01 5.07 -3.48
N GLY A 113 -9.90 4.38 -2.34
CA GLY A 113 -8.61 3.89 -1.86
C GLY A 113 -7.96 2.88 -2.80
N ALA A 114 -8.75 1.97 -3.40
CA ALA A 114 -8.27 1.02 -4.39
C ALA A 114 -7.76 1.72 -5.66
N LEU A 115 -8.44 2.77 -6.12
CA LEU A 115 -7.97 3.59 -7.24
C LEU A 115 -6.59 4.19 -6.94
N HIS A 116 -6.43 4.85 -5.79
CA HIS A 116 -5.17 5.46 -5.40
C HIS A 116 -4.04 4.43 -5.21
N GLY A 117 -4.34 3.27 -4.63
CA GLY A 117 -3.39 2.15 -4.55
C GLY A 117 -2.93 1.68 -5.94
N THR A 118 -3.86 1.55 -6.89
CA THR A 118 -3.55 1.20 -8.28
C THR A 118 -2.70 2.29 -8.95
N LEU A 119 -3.04 3.57 -8.78
CA LEU A 119 -2.26 4.68 -9.32
C LEU A 119 -0.84 4.70 -8.74
N THR A 120 -0.68 4.42 -7.43
CA THR A 120 0.64 4.27 -6.80
C THR A 120 1.45 3.16 -7.46
N ALA A 121 0.83 2.00 -7.75
CA ALA A 121 1.51 0.93 -8.47
C ALA A 121 1.95 1.36 -9.88
N LEU A 122 1.09 2.05 -10.63
CA LEU A 122 1.38 2.46 -12.01
C LEU A 122 2.45 3.56 -12.09
N PHE A 123 2.39 4.56 -11.21
CA PHE A 123 3.27 5.73 -11.31
C PHE A 123 4.53 5.65 -10.46
N THR A 124 4.60 4.73 -9.50
CA THR A 124 5.76 4.59 -8.61
C THR A 124 6.41 3.21 -8.76
N ILE A 125 5.63 2.14 -8.63
CA ILE A 125 6.18 0.77 -8.62
C ILE A 125 6.58 0.30 -10.02
N LEU A 126 5.72 0.49 -11.02
CA LEU A 126 6.00 0.10 -12.40
C LEU A 126 7.31 0.72 -12.92
N PRO A 127 7.53 2.05 -12.88
CA PRO A 127 8.78 2.62 -13.36
C PRO A 127 10.01 2.13 -12.59
N ALA A 128 9.91 1.95 -11.27
CA ALA A 128 11.02 1.44 -10.46
C ALA A 128 11.40 0.00 -10.84
N ILE A 129 10.42 -0.90 -10.93
CA ILE A 129 10.67 -2.30 -11.31
C ILE A 129 11.11 -2.40 -12.78
N ALA A 130 10.51 -1.63 -13.69
CA ALA A 130 10.86 -1.65 -15.11
C ALA A 130 12.31 -1.17 -15.33
N MET A 131 12.74 -0.13 -14.63
CA MET A 131 14.10 0.37 -14.71
C MET A 131 15.12 -0.66 -14.20
N ASN A 132 14.88 -1.25 -13.02
CA ASN A 132 15.73 -2.31 -12.48
C ASN A 132 15.80 -3.52 -13.42
N ALA A 133 14.63 -3.97 -13.91
CA ALA A 133 14.53 -5.09 -14.84
C ALA A 133 15.33 -4.84 -16.13
N TYR A 134 15.33 -3.62 -16.66
CA TYR A 134 16.10 -3.25 -17.84
C TYR A 134 17.61 -3.43 -17.61
N TYR A 135 18.14 -2.88 -16.51
CA TYR A 135 19.58 -3.00 -16.19
C TYR A 135 19.99 -4.42 -15.80
N GLU A 136 19.11 -5.18 -15.15
CA GLU A 136 19.33 -6.60 -14.80
C GLU A 136 19.06 -7.57 -15.96
N ARG A 137 18.73 -7.07 -17.15
CA ARG A 137 18.41 -7.89 -18.33
C ARG A 137 17.23 -8.87 -18.11
N LYS A 138 16.29 -8.50 -17.24
CA LYS A 138 15.06 -9.27 -17.02
C LYS A 138 14.02 -9.00 -18.12
N SER A 139 13.13 -9.97 -18.32
CA SER A 139 12.07 -9.88 -19.32
C SER A 139 10.92 -8.97 -18.89
N TRP A 140 10.14 -8.47 -19.84
CA TRP A 140 8.88 -7.78 -19.56
C TRP A 140 7.85 -8.65 -18.82
N LYS A 141 7.93 -9.98 -18.96
CA LYS A 141 7.13 -10.91 -18.16
C LYS A 141 7.46 -10.80 -16.67
N TYR A 142 8.74 -10.65 -16.33
CA TYR A 142 9.17 -10.38 -14.96
C TYR A 142 8.54 -9.09 -14.43
N VAL A 143 8.58 -8.01 -15.20
CA VAL A 143 7.96 -6.72 -14.83
C VAL A 143 6.45 -6.90 -14.61
N ALA A 144 5.75 -7.50 -15.57
CA ALA A 144 4.30 -7.67 -15.50
C ALA A 144 3.86 -8.49 -14.29
N VAL A 145 4.54 -9.61 -13.98
CA VAL A 145 4.20 -10.46 -12.85
C VAL A 145 4.41 -9.73 -11.51
N ASN A 146 5.55 -9.04 -11.35
CA ASN A 146 5.86 -8.37 -10.07
C ASN A 146 5.06 -7.08 -9.88
N VAL A 147 4.87 -6.29 -10.93
CA VAL A 147 4.03 -5.09 -10.86
C VAL A 147 2.55 -5.45 -10.67
N GLY A 148 2.05 -6.48 -11.36
CA GLY A 148 0.69 -6.96 -11.21
C GLY A 148 0.39 -7.40 -9.77
N PHE A 149 1.32 -8.14 -9.15
CA PHE A 149 1.23 -8.51 -7.73
C PHE A 149 1.08 -7.29 -6.83
N LEU A 150 2.01 -6.33 -6.96
CA LEU A 150 2.00 -5.13 -6.11
C LEU A 150 0.80 -4.22 -6.39
N ALA A 151 0.35 -4.15 -7.65
CA ALA A 151 -0.84 -3.38 -8.00
C ALA A 151 -2.10 -3.90 -7.29
N ILE A 152 -2.30 -5.22 -7.27
CA ILE A 152 -3.42 -5.83 -6.54
C ILE A 152 -3.25 -5.62 -5.03
N CYS A 153 -2.04 -5.83 -4.48
CA CYS A 153 -1.79 -5.59 -3.06
C CYS A 153 -2.11 -4.14 -2.67
N LEU A 154 -1.58 -3.16 -3.38
CA LEU A 154 -1.77 -1.75 -3.07
C LEU A 154 -3.24 -1.32 -3.28
N ALA A 155 -3.92 -1.85 -4.29
CA ALA A 155 -5.35 -1.60 -4.50
C ALA A 155 -6.19 -2.09 -3.31
N LEU A 156 -5.99 -3.34 -2.88
CA LEU A 156 -6.72 -3.91 -1.74
C LEU A 156 -6.38 -3.19 -0.43
N MET A 157 -5.10 -2.99 -0.15
CA MET A 157 -4.63 -2.27 1.04
C MET A 157 -5.15 -0.84 1.07
N GLY A 158 -5.05 -0.11 -0.05
CA GLY A 158 -5.57 1.24 -0.19
C GLY A 158 -7.06 1.33 0.05
N GLY A 159 -7.83 0.37 -0.50
CA GLY A 159 -9.27 0.27 -0.27
C GLY A 159 -9.61 0.04 1.19
N ILE A 160 -8.95 -0.93 1.84
CA ILE A 160 -9.13 -1.25 3.26
C ILE A 160 -8.80 -0.04 4.13
N ILE A 161 -7.64 0.57 3.95
CA ILE A 161 -7.19 1.73 4.72
C ILE A 161 -8.12 2.93 4.52
N CYS A 162 -8.45 3.25 3.27
CA CYS A 162 -9.28 4.41 2.97
C CYS A 162 -10.67 4.32 3.60
N GLN A 163 -11.27 3.14 3.60
CA GLN A 163 -12.65 2.97 4.08
C GLN A 163 -12.76 2.79 5.59
N TRP A 164 -11.82 2.09 6.21
CA TRP A 164 -12.01 1.62 7.59
C TRP A 164 -11.02 2.19 8.62
N LEU A 165 -9.87 2.73 8.23
CA LEU A 165 -8.96 3.44 9.12
C LEU A 165 -9.54 4.79 9.51
#